data_0e17f17d712664e30d34450a61d857f0
#
_entry.id   0e17f17d712664e30d34450a61d857f0
#
_cell.length_a   1.000
_cell.length_b   1.000
_cell.length_c   1.000
_cell.angle_alpha   90.00
_cell.angle_beta   90.00
_cell.angle_gamma   90.00
#
_symmetry.space_group_name_H-M   'P 1'
#
loop_
_entity.id
_entity.type
_entity.pdbx_description
1 polymer ?
#
loop_
_entity_poly.entity_id
_entity_poly.type
_entity_poly.pdbx_seq_one_letter_code
_entity_poly.pdbx_strand_id
1 'polypeptide(L)'
;MGVITLALIATGAWTDLQSVPFWVKLTCALAIALGTYLGGWRIIRTLGKGLVEISSPQGMAAESSSAAVILVSSHLGFALSTTHVATGSILGTGLGKKDATVNWRIAGRMLIAWVITLPSAGLVGAAMWLVGHTIGGLAGALVIFAVLIAASAWMYHHSRRTLVDHRNVNDEWVEQVT
;
A
#
# COMPACT_ATOMS: atom_id res chain seq x y z
N MET A 1 -8.27 5.58 -6.85
CA MET A 1 -9.44 5.93 -7.69
C MET A 1 -10.26 7.05 -7.05
N GLY A 2 -10.79 6.88 -5.83
CA GLY A 2 -11.66 7.87 -5.19
C GLY A 2 -11.10 9.29 -5.13
N VAL A 3 -9.84 9.46 -4.71
CA VAL A 3 -9.19 10.80 -4.65
C VAL A 3 -9.12 11.49 -6.02
N ILE A 4 -8.81 10.73 -7.08
CA ILE A 4 -8.77 11.29 -8.45
C ILE A 4 -10.18 11.70 -8.88
N THR A 5 -11.19 10.86 -8.59
CA THR A 5 -12.59 11.18 -8.92
C THR A 5 -13.08 12.41 -8.15
N LEU A 6 -12.75 12.53 -6.85
CA LEU A 6 -13.07 13.71 -6.06
C LEU A 6 -12.41 14.97 -6.62
N ALA A 7 -11.16 14.89 -7.06
CA ALA A 7 -10.47 16.00 -7.71
C ALA A 7 -11.15 16.39 -9.02
N LEU A 8 -11.59 15.42 -9.84
CA LEU A 8 -12.33 15.67 -11.08
C LEU A 8 -13.69 16.33 -10.81
N ILE A 9 -14.38 15.93 -9.75
CA ILE A 9 -15.64 16.56 -9.33
C ILE A 9 -15.38 17.99 -8.85
N ALA A 10 -14.35 18.20 -8.03
CA ALA A 10 -14.00 19.53 -7.53
C ALA A 10 -13.60 20.51 -8.65
N THR A 11 -13.04 20.03 -9.75
CA THR A 11 -12.70 20.83 -10.93
C THR A 11 -13.86 20.97 -11.94
N GLY A 12 -15.01 20.34 -11.69
CA GLY A 12 -16.15 20.33 -12.60
C GLY A 12 -15.96 19.43 -13.85
N ALA A 13 -14.87 18.68 -13.93
CA ALA A 13 -14.60 17.79 -15.05
C ALA A 13 -15.41 16.48 -15.00
N TRP A 14 -16.03 16.17 -13.86
CA TRP A 14 -16.91 15.02 -13.66
C TRP A 14 -18.07 15.40 -12.75
N THR A 15 -19.28 15.02 -13.12
CA THR A 15 -20.52 15.43 -12.40
C THR A 15 -21.19 14.30 -11.64
N ASP A 16 -20.85 13.04 -11.95
CA ASP A 16 -21.46 11.89 -11.31
C ASP A 16 -20.71 11.54 -10.01
N LEU A 17 -21.43 11.66 -8.88
CA LEU A 17 -20.94 11.36 -7.53
C LEU A 17 -20.93 9.86 -7.21
N GLN A 18 -21.62 9.04 -7.99
CA GLN A 18 -21.79 7.61 -7.71
C GLN A 18 -20.89 6.73 -8.57
N SER A 19 -20.35 7.23 -9.66
CA SER A 19 -19.51 6.46 -10.56
C SER A 19 -18.11 7.03 -10.71
N VAL A 20 -17.15 6.12 -10.89
CA VAL A 20 -15.76 6.47 -11.22
C VAL A 20 -15.59 6.39 -12.72
N PRO A 21 -15.02 7.40 -13.41
CA PRO A 21 -14.75 7.34 -14.84
C PRO A 21 -13.99 6.09 -15.25
N PHE A 22 -14.37 5.46 -16.36
CA PHE A 22 -13.76 4.22 -16.81
C PHE A 22 -12.24 4.33 -17.03
N TRP A 23 -11.79 5.45 -17.59
CA TRP A 23 -10.36 5.69 -17.80
C TRP A 23 -9.56 5.79 -16.50
N VAL A 24 -10.16 6.32 -15.41
CA VAL A 24 -9.54 6.34 -14.07
C VAL A 24 -9.39 4.92 -13.54
N LYS A 25 -10.41 4.07 -13.74
CA LYS A 25 -10.33 2.65 -13.35
C LYS A 25 -9.20 1.96 -14.09
N LEU A 26 -9.13 2.15 -15.41
CA LEU A 26 -8.12 1.52 -16.27
C LEU A 26 -6.70 1.97 -15.93
N THR A 27 -6.48 3.28 -15.83
CA THR A 27 -5.14 3.82 -15.50
C THR A 27 -4.67 3.42 -14.11
N CYS A 28 -5.55 3.42 -13.11
CA CYS A 28 -5.23 2.96 -11.77
C CYS A 28 -4.93 1.45 -11.75
N ALA A 29 -5.69 0.64 -12.48
CA ALA A 29 -5.46 -0.81 -12.57
C ALA A 29 -4.10 -1.10 -13.21
N LEU A 30 -3.76 -0.44 -14.31
CA LEU A 30 -2.46 -0.58 -14.97
C LEU A 30 -1.31 -0.12 -14.05
N ALA A 31 -1.46 1.01 -13.36
CA ALA A 31 -0.46 1.51 -12.43
C ALA A 31 -0.23 0.54 -11.25
N ILE A 32 -1.30 -0.04 -10.69
CA ILE A 32 -1.20 -1.03 -9.62
C ILE A 32 -0.52 -2.31 -10.14
N ALA A 33 -0.91 -2.81 -11.31
CA ALA A 33 -0.32 -4.00 -11.90
C ALA A 33 1.19 -3.84 -12.14
N LEU A 34 1.60 -2.72 -12.73
CA LEU A 34 3.01 -2.39 -12.93
C LEU A 34 3.76 -2.21 -11.61
N GLY A 35 3.18 -1.52 -10.64
CA GLY A 35 3.78 -1.32 -9.32
C GLY A 35 3.98 -2.63 -8.56
N THR A 36 3.01 -3.53 -8.63
CA THR A 36 3.11 -4.87 -8.02
C THR A 36 4.18 -5.71 -8.70
N TYR A 37 4.24 -5.69 -10.02
CA TYR A 37 5.24 -6.43 -10.79
C TYR A 37 6.68 -5.95 -10.48
N LEU A 38 6.87 -4.64 -10.37
CA LEU A 38 8.21 -4.04 -10.16
C LEU A 38 8.66 -4.06 -8.68
N GLY A 39 7.74 -3.98 -7.72
CA GLY A 39 8.08 -3.78 -6.31
C GLY A 39 7.40 -4.71 -5.31
N GLY A 40 6.47 -5.58 -5.74
CA GLY A 40 5.67 -6.44 -4.86
C GLY A 40 6.46 -7.56 -4.16
N TRP A 41 7.57 -7.99 -4.71
CA TRP A 41 8.36 -9.12 -4.21
C TRP A 41 8.82 -8.97 -2.76
N ARG A 42 9.18 -7.77 -2.33
CA ARG A 42 9.54 -7.48 -0.95
C ARG A 42 8.38 -7.70 0.01
N ILE A 43 7.20 -7.24 -0.37
CA ILE A 43 5.98 -7.37 0.43
C ILE A 43 5.60 -8.85 0.52
N ILE A 44 5.63 -9.57 -0.61
CA ILE A 44 5.37 -11.01 -0.69
C ILE A 44 6.30 -11.77 0.25
N ARG A 45 7.61 -11.48 0.22
CA ARG A 45 8.58 -12.10 1.11
C ARG A 45 8.30 -11.81 2.58
N THR A 46 8.03 -10.55 2.92
CA THR A 46 7.78 -10.13 4.31
C THR A 46 6.51 -10.74 4.88
N LEU A 47 5.41 -10.72 4.13
CA LEU A 47 4.13 -11.26 4.59
C LEU A 47 4.10 -12.79 4.55
N GLY A 48 4.69 -13.40 3.51
CA GLY A 48 4.61 -14.85 3.29
C GLY A 48 5.59 -15.68 4.12
N LYS A 49 6.75 -15.12 4.49
CA LYS A 49 7.77 -15.82 5.27
C LYS A 49 8.23 -15.07 6.51
N GLY A 50 8.28 -13.73 6.45
CA GLY A 50 8.80 -12.93 7.54
C GLY A 50 7.84 -12.81 8.72
N LEU A 51 6.55 -12.66 8.47
CA LEU A 51 5.54 -12.44 9.50
C LEU A 51 5.06 -13.77 10.13
N VAL A 52 4.65 -14.69 9.28
CA VAL A 52 4.22 -16.05 9.62
C VAL A 52 4.67 -16.95 8.48
N GLU A 53 5.20 -18.12 8.79
CA GLU A 53 5.49 -19.12 7.76
C GLU A 53 4.18 -19.79 7.31
N ILE A 54 3.67 -19.32 6.16
CA ILE A 54 2.33 -19.66 5.67
C ILE A 54 2.39 -20.94 4.82
N SER A 55 1.58 -21.94 5.18
CA SER A 55 1.27 -23.08 4.31
C SER A 55 0.14 -22.75 3.33
N SER A 56 0.01 -23.49 2.23
CA SER A 56 -1.04 -23.25 1.23
C SER A 56 -2.48 -23.18 1.81
N PRO A 57 -2.90 -24.06 2.74
CA PRO A 57 -4.21 -23.95 3.37
C PRO A 57 -4.38 -22.69 4.20
N GLN A 58 -3.33 -22.23 4.89
CA GLN A 58 -3.35 -20.98 5.65
C GLN A 58 -3.45 -19.77 4.73
N GLY A 59 -2.77 -19.79 3.57
CA GLY A 59 -2.90 -18.77 2.55
C GLY A 59 -4.33 -18.65 2.04
N MET A 60 -4.97 -19.75 1.69
CA MET A 60 -6.39 -19.77 1.29
C MET A 60 -7.31 -19.22 2.37
N ALA A 61 -7.11 -19.60 3.62
CA ALA A 61 -7.91 -19.10 4.74
C ALA A 61 -7.71 -17.60 4.96
N ALA A 62 -6.47 -17.11 4.86
CA ALA A 62 -6.16 -15.69 4.98
C ALA A 62 -6.80 -14.88 3.85
N GLU A 63 -6.71 -15.33 2.60
CA GLU A 63 -7.32 -14.66 1.46
C GLU A 63 -8.84 -14.67 1.51
N SER A 64 -9.46 -15.80 1.83
CA SER A 64 -10.91 -15.91 1.95
C SER A 64 -11.46 -15.01 3.04
N SER A 65 -10.81 -14.96 4.21
CA SER A 65 -11.21 -14.07 5.30
C SER A 65 -10.99 -12.59 4.95
N SER A 66 -9.88 -12.25 4.28
CA SER A 66 -9.62 -10.90 3.78
C SER A 66 -10.67 -10.44 2.79
N ALA A 67 -11.01 -11.31 1.82
CA ALA A 67 -12.03 -11.02 0.83
C ALA A 67 -13.40 -10.80 1.48
N ALA A 68 -13.79 -11.66 2.42
CA ALA A 68 -15.04 -11.51 3.14
C ALA A 68 -15.13 -10.20 3.92
N VAL A 69 -14.08 -9.84 4.68
CA VAL A 69 -14.02 -8.59 5.45
C VAL A 69 -14.09 -7.37 4.53
N ILE A 70 -13.34 -7.36 3.42
CA ILE A 70 -13.32 -6.24 2.49
C ILE A 70 -14.68 -6.08 1.79
N LEU A 71 -15.29 -7.17 1.34
CA LEU A 71 -16.60 -7.13 0.68
C LEU A 71 -17.70 -6.63 1.62
N VAL A 72 -17.76 -7.18 2.84
CA VAL A 72 -18.77 -6.75 3.84
C VAL A 72 -18.58 -5.29 4.19
N SER A 73 -17.34 -4.85 4.43
CA SER A 73 -17.05 -3.44 4.74
C SER A 73 -17.40 -2.50 3.59
N SER A 74 -17.11 -2.90 2.35
CA SER A 74 -17.49 -2.12 1.16
C SER A 74 -19.00 -1.97 1.04
N HIS A 75 -19.75 -3.02 1.33
CA HIS A 75 -21.22 -2.97 1.32
C HIS A 75 -21.79 -2.03 2.41
N LEU A 76 -21.12 -1.98 3.56
CA LEU A 76 -21.49 -1.09 4.66
C LEU A 76 -20.96 0.35 4.50
N GLY A 77 -20.22 0.63 3.42
CA GLY A 77 -19.64 1.95 3.14
C GLY A 77 -18.38 2.27 3.96
N PHE A 78 -17.79 1.29 4.64
CA PHE A 78 -16.55 1.48 5.39
C PHE A 78 -15.32 1.33 4.49
N ALA A 79 -14.48 2.37 4.45
CA ALA A 79 -13.21 2.31 3.75
C ALA A 79 -12.15 1.63 4.63
N LEU A 80 -11.77 0.40 4.29
CA LEU A 80 -10.69 -0.32 4.96
C LEU A 80 -9.40 -0.32 4.15
N SER A 81 -8.28 -0.36 4.85
CA SER A 81 -6.98 -0.62 4.23
C SER A 81 -6.84 -2.11 3.92
N THR A 82 -6.71 -2.45 2.64
CA THR A 82 -6.50 -3.84 2.20
C THR A 82 -5.24 -4.46 2.81
N THR A 83 -4.18 -3.66 3.01
CA THR A 83 -2.94 -4.11 3.65
C THR A 83 -3.16 -4.47 5.12
N HIS A 84 -3.93 -3.66 5.86
CA HIS A 84 -4.27 -3.97 7.26
C HIS A 84 -5.09 -5.26 7.37
N VAL A 85 -6.09 -5.40 6.51
CA VAL A 85 -6.94 -6.60 6.50
C VAL A 85 -6.13 -7.85 6.13
N ALA A 86 -5.34 -7.80 5.06
CA ALA A 86 -4.50 -8.92 4.64
C ALA A 86 -3.49 -9.31 5.73
N THR A 87 -2.79 -8.35 6.32
CA THR A 87 -1.84 -8.61 7.41
C THR A 87 -2.53 -9.21 8.64
N GLY A 88 -3.69 -8.68 9.01
CA GLY A 88 -4.49 -9.20 10.12
C GLY A 88 -4.97 -10.64 9.88
N SER A 89 -5.41 -10.94 8.66
CA SER A 89 -5.83 -12.29 8.26
C SER A 89 -4.67 -13.28 8.31
N ILE A 90 -3.49 -12.90 7.82
CA ILE A 90 -2.27 -13.71 7.89
C ILE A 90 -1.87 -13.97 9.35
N LEU A 91 -1.86 -12.94 10.19
CA LEU A 91 -1.61 -13.10 11.63
C LEU A 91 -2.63 -14.02 12.28
N GLY A 92 -3.91 -13.87 11.95
CA GLY A 92 -4.98 -14.72 12.45
C GLY A 92 -4.78 -16.20 12.12
N THR A 93 -4.37 -16.52 10.89
CA THR A 93 -4.06 -17.91 10.51
C THR A 93 -2.82 -18.45 11.22
N GLY A 94 -1.84 -17.60 11.53
CA GLY A 94 -0.68 -17.97 12.36
C GLY A 94 -1.07 -18.28 13.80
N LEU A 95 -1.94 -17.47 14.40
CA LEU A 95 -2.41 -17.70 15.77
C LEU A 95 -3.34 -18.91 15.90
N GLY A 96 -4.08 -19.23 14.85
CA GLY A 96 -5.00 -20.39 14.82
C GLY A 96 -4.31 -21.74 14.70
N LYS A 97 -3.03 -21.80 14.36
CA LYS A 97 -2.29 -23.05 14.21
C LYS A 97 -1.35 -23.25 15.39
N LYS A 98 -1.46 -24.42 16.08
CA LYS A 98 -0.70 -24.73 17.31
C LYS A 98 0.83 -24.65 17.16
N ASP A 99 1.36 -24.93 15.96
CA ASP A 99 2.82 -25.00 15.71
C ASP A 99 3.33 -23.85 14.84
N ALA A 100 2.51 -22.82 14.56
CA ALA A 100 2.95 -21.69 13.78
C ALA A 100 3.69 -20.67 14.66
N THR A 101 4.87 -20.27 14.19
CA THR A 101 5.65 -19.21 14.83
C THR A 101 5.28 -17.86 14.21
N VAL A 102 4.76 -16.94 15.03
CA VAL A 102 4.49 -15.57 14.65
C VAL A 102 5.67 -14.69 15.04
N ASN A 103 6.20 -13.94 14.09
CA ASN A 103 7.27 -12.99 14.35
C ASN A 103 6.69 -11.65 14.87
N TRP A 104 6.52 -11.57 16.19
CA TRP A 104 5.97 -10.39 16.87
C TRP A 104 6.80 -9.12 16.68
N ARG A 105 8.11 -9.25 16.41
CA ARG A 105 8.96 -8.10 16.11
C ARG A 105 8.55 -7.45 14.79
N ILE A 106 8.30 -8.25 13.76
CA ILE A 106 7.82 -7.75 12.46
C ILE A 106 6.41 -7.19 12.59
N ALA A 107 5.51 -7.90 13.27
CA ALA A 107 4.15 -7.41 13.53
C ALA A 107 4.15 -6.05 14.25
N GLY A 108 4.97 -5.89 15.29
CA GLY A 108 5.11 -4.62 16.01
C GLY A 108 5.66 -3.48 15.14
N ARG A 109 6.68 -3.74 14.31
CA ARG A 109 7.19 -2.75 13.35
C ARG A 109 6.12 -2.31 12.35
N MET A 110 5.29 -3.24 11.88
CA MET A 110 4.18 -2.91 10.96
C MET A 110 3.13 -2.04 11.65
N LEU A 111 2.75 -2.35 12.89
CA LEU A 111 1.83 -1.53 13.68
C LEU A 111 2.35 -0.10 13.88
N ILE A 112 3.62 0.04 14.25
CA ILE A 112 4.26 1.36 14.41
C ILE A 112 4.25 2.12 13.07
N ALA A 113 4.60 1.45 11.97
CA ALA A 113 4.56 2.06 10.65
C ALA A 113 3.15 2.56 10.31
N TRP A 114 2.11 1.80 10.61
CA TRP A 114 0.71 2.21 10.36
C TRP A 114 0.31 3.44 11.16
N VAL A 115 0.70 3.52 12.43
CA VAL A 115 0.42 4.69 13.27
C VAL A 115 1.14 5.93 12.76
N ILE A 116 2.39 5.78 12.30
CA ILE A 116 3.21 6.90 11.82
C ILE A 116 2.78 7.37 10.42
N THR A 117 2.23 6.49 9.57
CA THR A 117 1.87 6.86 8.19
C THR A 117 0.83 7.97 8.11
N LEU A 118 -0.19 7.98 8.99
CA LEU A 118 -1.24 9.00 8.97
C LEU A 118 -0.71 10.41 9.27
N PRO A 119 -0.01 10.65 10.40
CA PRO A 119 0.55 11.97 10.67
C PRO A 119 1.62 12.38 9.64
N SER A 120 2.45 11.44 9.17
CA SER A 120 3.46 11.74 8.15
C SER A 120 2.83 12.14 6.82
N ALA A 121 1.81 11.43 6.36
CA ALA A 121 1.07 11.77 5.15
C ALA A 121 0.37 13.13 5.28
N GLY A 122 -0.21 13.41 6.47
CA GLY A 122 -0.83 14.70 6.76
C GLY A 122 0.17 15.87 6.70
N LEU A 123 1.35 15.69 7.30
CA LEU A 123 2.42 16.70 7.27
C LEU A 123 2.93 16.96 5.84
N VAL A 124 3.20 15.91 5.07
CA VAL A 124 3.64 16.05 3.68
C VAL A 124 2.54 16.69 2.83
N GLY A 125 1.28 16.29 3.00
CA GLY A 125 0.15 16.89 2.30
C GLY A 125 -0.03 18.38 2.62
N ALA A 126 0.07 18.75 3.89
CA ALA A 126 0.00 20.15 4.33
C ALA A 126 1.17 20.97 3.78
N ALA A 127 2.40 20.44 3.79
CA ALA A 127 3.56 21.10 3.21
C ALA A 127 3.41 21.31 1.70
N MET A 128 2.95 20.32 0.96
CA MET A 128 2.71 20.44 -0.48
C MET A 128 1.57 21.40 -0.80
N TRP A 129 0.51 21.40 0.01
CA TRP A 129 -0.56 22.39 -0.12
C TRP A 129 -0.04 23.82 0.11
N LEU A 130 0.77 24.02 1.15
CA LEU A 130 1.36 25.33 1.43
C LEU A 130 2.24 25.81 0.28
N VAL A 131 3.09 24.95 -0.27
CA VAL A 131 3.93 25.26 -1.45
C VAL A 131 3.06 25.61 -2.65
N GLY A 132 2.01 24.83 -2.93
CA GLY A 132 1.08 25.12 -4.02
C GLY A 132 0.31 26.42 -3.85
N HIS A 133 -0.10 26.72 -2.61
CA HIS A 133 -0.86 27.92 -2.29
C HIS A 133 0.01 29.19 -2.35
N THR A 134 1.25 29.13 -1.85
CA THR A 134 2.16 30.30 -1.85
C THR A 134 2.68 30.66 -3.22
N ILE A 135 2.97 29.68 -4.07
CA ILE A 135 3.45 29.91 -5.44
C ILE A 135 2.27 30.25 -6.36
N GLY A 136 1.13 29.58 -6.16
CA GLY A 136 -0.10 29.79 -6.92
C GLY A 136 -0.04 29.31 -8.38
N GLY A 137 -1.22 29.22 -9.01
CA GLY A 137 -1.36 28.97 -10.44
C GLY A 137 -0.65 27.70 -10.96
N LEU A 138 -0.32 27.73 -12.25
CA LEU A 138 0.37 26.63 -12.94
C LEU A 138 1.80 26.38 -12.40
N ALA A 139 2.47 27.44 -11.95
CA ALA A 139 3.83 27.34 -11.41
C ALA A 139 3.87 26.49 -10.13
N GLY A 140 2.91 26.68 -9.22
CA GLY A 140 2.78 25.84 -8.00
C GLY A 140 2.55 24.36 -8.33
N ALA A 141 1.68 24.08 -9.31
CA ALA A 141 1.42 22.72 -9.76
C ALA A 141 2.68 22.06 -10.36
N LEU A 142 3.44 22.78 -11.18
CA LEU A 142 4.68 22.28 -11.78
C LEU A 142 5.77 22.01 -10.73
N VAL A 143 5.89 22.85 -9.72
CA VAL A 143 6.84 22.63 -8.61
C VAL A 143 6.48 21.37 -7.83
N ILE A 144 5.21 21.20 -7.46
CA ILE A 144 4.74 19.98 -6.76
C ILE A 144 5.03 18.74 -7.62
N PHE A 145 4.74 18.80 -8.92
CA PHE A 145 4.99 17.70 -9.85
C PHE A 145 6.48 17.36 -9.94
N ALA A 146 7.34 18.37 -10.03
CA ALA A 146 8.78 18.19 -10.06
C ALA A 146 9.31 17.54 -8.75
N VAL A 147 8.80 17.97 -7.59
CA VAL A 147 9.15 17.39 -6.28
C VAL A 147 8.72 15.92 -6.23
N LEU A 148 7.51 15.59 -6.71
CA LEU A 148 7.03 14.21 -6.76
C LEU A 148 7.89 13.33 -7.67
N ILE A 149 8.28 13.82 -8.85
CA ILE A 149 9.18 13.10 -9.75
C ILE A 149 10.54 12.89 -9.09
N ALA A 150 11.13 13.92 -8.49
CA ALA A 150 12.41 13.84 -7.83
C ALA A 150 12.39 12.85 -6.65
N ALA A 151 11.36 12.90 -5.81
CA ALA A 151 11.16 11.99 -4.70
C ALA A 151 10.99 10.53 -5.20
N SER A 152 10.18 10.32 -6.24
CA SER A 152 9.98 9.00 -6.84
C SER A 152 11.27 8.43 -7.45
N ALA A 153 12.03 9.25 -8.16
CA ALA A 153 13.33 8.87 -8.75
C ALA A 153 14.35 8.53 -7.65
N TRP A 154 14.41 9.33 -6.58
CA TRP A 154 15.27 9.07 -5.44
C TRP A 154 14.91 7.77 -4.73
N MET A 155 13.62 7.55 -4.45
CA MET A 155 13.13 6.30 -3.85
C MET A 155 13.45 5.09 -4.72
N TYR A 156 13.24 5.20 -6.03
CA TYR A 156 13.54 4.14 -6.99
C TYR A 156 15.04 3.80 -7.00
N HIS A 157 15.90 4.82 -7.03
CA HIS A 157 17.35 4.62 -7.01
C HIS A 157 17.83 4.01 -5.69
N HIS A 158 17.27 4.47 -4.57
CA HIS A 158 17.59 3.93 -3.24
C HIS A 158 17.07 2.49 -3.04
N SER A 159 15.90 2.18 -3.55
CA SER A 159 15.30 0.85 -3.47
C SER A 159 16.06 -0.23 -4.22
N ARG A 160 16.81 0.15 -5.28
CA ARG A 160 17.63 -0.80 -6.07
C ARG A 160 18.83 -1.38 -5.32
N ARG A 161 19.22 -0.82 -4.20
CA ARG A 161 20.39 -1.31 -3.43
C ARG A 161 20.16 -2.67 -2.76
N THR A 162 18.93 -3.09 -2.58
CA THR A 162 18.55 -4.37 -1.98
C THR A 162 17.38 -4.96 -2.75
N LEU A 163 17.63 -5.43 -3.98
CA LEU A 163 16.59 -6.00 -4.83
C LEU A 163 16.14 -7.35 -4.29
N VAL A 164 14.85 -7.47 -4.00
CA VAL A 164 14.16 -8.75 -3.86
C VAL A 164 13.46 -9.01 -5.18
N ASP A 165 13.83 -10.09 -5.85
CA ASP A 165 13.32 -10.50 -7.16
C ASP A 165 12.71 -11.91 -7.05
N HIS A 166 12.00 -12.35 -8.09
CA HIS A 166 11.42 -13.70 -8.18
C HIS A 166 12.45 -14.82 -7.95
N ARG A 167 13.75 -14.54 -8.17
CA ARG A 167 14.85 -15.50 -7.99
C ARG A 167 15.24 -15.69 -6.54
N ASN A 168 15.14 -14.65 -5.70
CA ASN A 168 15.61 -14.65 -4.32
C ASN A 168 14.48 -14.49 -3.28
N VAL A 169 13.24 -14.43 -3.73
CA VAL A 169 12.07 -14.28 -2.83
C VAL A 169 11.91 -15.48 -1.88
N ASN A 170 12.40 -16.65 -2.31
CA ASN A 170 12.34 -17.90 -1.55
C ASN A 170 13.61 -18.22 -0.75
N ASP A 171 14.64 -17.41 -0.86
CA ASP A 171 15.87 -17.59 -0.07
C ASP A 171 15.55 -17.44 1.42
N GLU A 172 16.33 -18.15 2.25
CA GLU A 172 16.17 -18.09 3.70
C GLU A 172 16.25 -16.63 4.16
N TRP A 173 15.37 -16.29 5.10
CA TRP A 173 15.35 -14.96 5.72
C TRP A 173 16.57 -14.87 6.64
N VAL A 174 17.71 -14.46 6.09
CA VAL A 174 18.87 -14.09 6.90
C VAL A 174 18.51 -12.77 7.59
N GLU A 175 18.25 -12.85 8.87
CA GLU A 175 17.94 -11.73 9.72
C GLU A 175 19.19 -10.84 9.82
N GLN A 176 19.32 -9.87 8.93
CA GLN A 176 20.24 -8.74 9.15
C GLN A 176 19.61 -7.86 10.24
N VAL A 177 19.76 -8.28 11.48
CA VAL A 177 19.51 -7.49 12.66
C VAL A 177 20.86 -7.28 13.35
N THR A 178 21.52 -6.26 12.97
CA THR A 178 22.46 -5.53 13.81
C THR A 178 21.93 -4.13 13.97
#